data_29d1fd489d2f178483048372c9218152
#
_entry.id   29d1fd489d2f178483048372c9218152
#
_cell.length_a   1.000
_cell.length_b   1.000
_cell.length_c   1.000
_cell.angle_alpha   90.00
_cell.angle_beta   90.00
_cell.angle_gamma   90.00
#
_symmetry.space_group_name_H-M   'P 1'
#
loop_
_entity.id
_entity.type
_entity.pdbx_description
1 polymer ?
#
loop_
_entity_poly.entity_id
_entity_poly.type
_entity_poly.pdbx_seq_one_letter_code
_entity_poly.pdbx_strand_id
1 'polypeptide(L)'
;MKIISQNKKAHHDYFLLDTYEAGIELKGTEIKSVRLGNVNLKDSFVRIKNDEVYVENMHIAPYDHGNIFNHEARRTRKLLLHKKEILKITNKLKEGGLTVVPTKMYFSGSKAKLEIELAKGKNYY
;
A
#
# COMPACT_ATOMS: atom_id res chain seq x y z
N MET A 1 -9.33 -14.67 -5.14
CA MET A 1 -8.37 -13.56 -4.95
C MET A 1 -7.23 -13.70 -5.94
N LYS A 2 -6.94 -12.64 -6.68
CA LYS A 2 -5.84 -12.64 -7.66
C LYS A 2 -4.75 -11.69 -7.17
N ILE A 3 -3.58 -12.24 -6.84
CA ILE A 3 -2.43 -11.45 -6.38
C ILE A 3 -1.78 -10.76 -7.57
N ILE A 4 -1.58 -9.45 -7.46
CA ILE A 4 -0.98 -8.60 -8.49
C ILE A 4 0.49 -8.37 -8.22
N SER A 5 0.84 -8.08 -6.97
CA SER A 5 2.21 -7.76 -6.57
C SER A 5 2.42 -8.14 -5.11
N GLN A 6 3.64 -8.56 -4.78
CA GLN A 6 4.05 -8.88 -3.42
C GLN A 6 5.31 -8.09 -3.07
N ASN A 7 5.42 -7.72 -1.80
CA ASN A 7 6.58 -6.99 -1.28
C ASN A 7 7.51 -7.96 -0.54
N LYS A 8 8.35 -8.66 -1.29
CA LYS A 8 9.28 -9.64 -0.72
C LYS A 8 10.30 -8.99 0.20
N LYS A 9 10.75 -7.78 -0.14
CA LYS A 9 11.71 -7.04 0.67
C LYS A 9 11.16 -6.73 2.06
N ALA A 10 9.87 -6.45 2.18
CA ALA A 10 9.26 -6.19 3.48
C ALA A 10 9.33 -7.42 4.40
N HIS A 11 9.14 -8.62 3.84
CA HIS A 11 9.27 -9.86 4.61
C HIS A 11 10.69 -10.09 5.10
N HIS A 12 11.68 -9.61 4.36
CA HIS A 12 13.09 -9.70 4.75
C HIS A 12 13.45 -8.65 5.80
N ASP A 13 13.00 -7.41 5.62
CA ASP A 13 13.45 -6.25 6.40
C ASP A 13 12.68 -6.05 7.70
N TYR A 14 11.49 -6.63 7.82
CA TYR A 14 10.58 -6.38 8.95
C TYR A 14 10.04 -7.65 9.57
N PHE A 15 9.82 -7.58 10.89
CA PHE A 15 8.90 -8.50 11.55
C PHE A 15 7.49 -7.97 11.28
N LEU A 16 6.66 -8.75 10.61
CA LEU A 16 5.31 -8.36 10.27
C LEU A 16 4.37 -8.81 11.39
N LEU A 17 3.55 -7.88 11.88
CA LEU A 17 2.73 -8.08 13.08
C LEU A 17 1.26 -8.21 12.71
N ASP A 18 0.52 -7.11 12.71
CA ASP A 18 -0.92 -7.11 12.45
C ASP A 18 -1.21 -6.77 10.99
N THR A 19 -2.15 -7.50 10.39
CA THR A 19 -2.52 -7.38 8.98
C THR A 19 -3.87 -6.69 8.83
N TYR A 20 -3.96 -5.77 7.85
CA TYR A 20 -5.19 -5.07 7.51
C TYR A 20 -5.40 -5.08 6.00
N GLU A 21 -6.66 -5.18 5.58
CA GLU A 21 -7.02 -5.01 4.18
C GLU A 21 -7.53 -3.60 3.97
N ALA A 22 -6.91 -2.86 3.04
CA ALA A 22 -7.31 -1.51 2.70
C ALA A 22 -7.86 -1.45 1.28
N GLY A 23 -8.90 -0.65 1.08
CA GLY A 23 -9.25 -0.19 -0.25
C GLY A 23 -8.24 0.86 -0.70
N ILE A 24 -8.19 1.15 -1.97
CA ILE A 24 -7.28 2.17 -2.51
C ILE A 24 -7.98 2.99 -3.58
N GLU A 25 -7.82 4.30 -3.49
CA GLU A 25 -8.35 5.22 -4.49
C GLU A 25 -7.38 5.32 -5.67
N LEU A 26 -7.83 4.90 -6.84
CA LEU A 26 -7.02 4.86 -8.05
C LEU A 26 -7.68 5.67 -9.17
N LYS A 27 -6.84 6.27 -10.01
CA LYS A 27 -7.27 6.89 -11.26
C LYS A 27 -7.48 5.82 -12.34
N GLY A 28 -8.21 6.14 -13.40
CA GLY A 28 -8.50 5.20 -14.47
C GLY A 28 -7.26 4.58 -15.10
N THR A 29 -6.23 5.40 -15.39
CA THR A 29 -4.97 4.91 -15.95
C THR A 29 -4.22 4.02 -14.97
N GLU A 30 -4.33 4.29 -13.67
CA GLU A 30 -3.73 3.44 -12.64
C GLU A 30 -4.40 2.07 -12.60
N ILE A 31 -5.73 2.02 -12.66
CA ILE A 31 -6.46 0.74 -12.67
C ILE A 31 -6.03 -0.11 -13.86
N LYS A 32 -5.86 0.49 -15.02
CA LYS A 32 -5.42 -0.22 -16.23
C LYS A 32 -4.04 -0.82 -16.05
N SER A 33 -3.09 -0.06 -15.49
CA SER A 33 -1.75 -0.55 -15.19
C SER A 33 -1.75 -1.64 -14.13
N VAL A 34 -2.57 -1.50 -13.09
CA VAL A 34 -2.72 -2.51 -12.04
C VAL A 34 -3.23 -3.83 -12.62
N ARG A 35 -4.20 -3.77 -13.54
CA ARG A 35 -4.72 -4.98 -14.21
C ARG A 35 -3.66 -5.70 -15.04
N LEU A 36 -2.69 -4.95 -15.56
CA LEU A 36 -1.55 -5.51 -16.29
C LEU A 36 -0.43 -6.01 -15.36
N GLY A 37 -0.58 -5.81 -14.06
CA GLY A 37 0.44 -6.22 -13.09
C GLY A 37 1.62 -5.27 -12.98
N ASN A 38 1.51 -4.05 -13.50
CA ASN A 38 2.61 -3.08 -13.54
C ASN A 38 2.67 -2.25 -12.26
N VAL A 39 2.84 -2.93 -11.14
CA VAL A 39 2.89 -2.35 -9.79
C VAL A 39 4.14 -2.85 -9.08
N ASN A 40 4.82 -1.96 -8.36
CA ASN A 40 5.95 -2.32 -7.52
C ASN A 40 5.77 -1.70 -6.13
N LEU A 41 5.74 -2.57 -5.12
CA LEU A 41 5.55 -2.17 -3.73
C LEU A 41 6.86 -1.91 -2.99
N LYS A 42 8.00 -2.16 -3.63
CA LYS A 42 9.30 -2.02 -3.00
C LYS A 42 9.51 -0.59 -2.48
N ASP A 43 9.98 -0.47 -1.26
CA ASP A 43 10.28 0.79 -0.59
C ASP A 43 9.07 1.71 -0.40
N SER A 44 7.87 1.17 -0.52
CA SER A 44 6.65 1.90 -0.18
C SER A 44 6.35 1.79 1.30
N PHE A 45 5.60 2.74 1.81
CA PHE A 45 5.21 2.78 3.22
C PHE A 45 3.85 3.46 3.37
N VAL A 46 3.24 3.27 4.52
CA VAL A 46 1.93 3.82 4.83
C VAL A 46 2.08 4.93 5.86
N ARG A 47 1.41 6.04 5.63
CA ARG A 47 1.43 7.22 6.50
C ARG A 47 0.00 7.56 6.93
N ILE A 48 -0.17 7.91 8.19
CA ILE A 48 -1.45 8.38 8.71
C ILE A 48 -1.31 9.87 9.04
N LYS A 49 -2.23 10.67 8.50
CA LYS A 49 -2.27 12.11 8.74
C LYS A 49 -3.72 12.56 8.86
N ASN A 50 -4.04 13.26 9.94
CA ASN A 50 -5.41 13.77 10.20
C ASN A 50 -6.46 12.66 10.11
N ASP A 51 -6.16 11.50 10.70
CA ASP A 51 -7.03 10.31 10.72
C ASP A 51 -7.33 9.74 9.33
N GLU A 52 -6.52 10.08 8.34
CA GLU A 52 -6.57 9.51 6.99
C GLU A 52 -5.29 8.75 6.69
N VAL A 53 -5.41 7.70 5.88
CA VAL A 53 -4.34 6.76 5.62
C VAL A 53 -3.91 6.88 4.16
N TYR A 54 -2.60 6.95 3.93
CA TYR A 54 -2.02 7.12 2.60
C TYR A 54 -0.89 6.12 2.39
N VAL A 55 -0.79 5.60 1.16
CA VAL A 55 0.40 4.86 0.74
C VAL A 55 1.31 5.78 -0.05
N GLU A 56 2.59 5.78 0.34
CA GLU A 56 3.63 6.62 -0.27
C GLU A 56 4.61 5.75 -1.05
N ASN A 57 5.11 6.30 -2.13
CA ASN A 57 6.19 5.72 -2.92
C ASN A 57 5.88 4.37 -3.57
N MET A 58 4.61 3.99 -3.65
CA MET A 58 4.21 2.82 -4.42
C MET A 58 4.19 3.17 -5.90
N HIS A 59 4.90 2.37 -6.70
CA HIS A 59 5.02 2.59 -8.14
C HIS A 59 3.90 1.89 -8.88
N ILE A 60 3.12 2.65 -9.64
CA ILE A 60 2.19 2.14 -10.65
C ILE A 60 2.63 2.73 -11.98
N ALA A 61 3.10 1.88 -12.89
CA ALA A 61 3.65 2.34 -14.16
C ALA A 61 2.63 3.19 -14.94
N PRO A 62 3.07 4.23 -15.65
CA PRO A 62 2.19 4.93 -16.59
C PRO A 62 1.58 3.92 -17.58
N TYR A 63 0.33 4.12 -17.94
CA TYR A 63 -0.34 3.27 -18.91
C TYR A 63 0.08 3.67 -20.32
N ASP A 64 0.69 2.74 -21.08
CA ASP A 64 1.29 3.04 -22.38
C ASP A 64 0.32 3.66 -23.38
N HIS A 65 -0.95 3.29 -23.30
CA HIS A 65 -2.00 3.83 -24.16
C HIS A 65 -2.68 5.07 -23.56
N GLY A 66 -2.16 5.55 -22.43
CA GLY A 66 -2.60 6.79 -21.82
C GLY A 66 -2.03 7.96 -22.61
N ASN A 67 -2.70 9.10 -22.50
CA ASN A 67 -2.28 10.32 -23.16
C ASN A 67 -1.66 11.29 -22.13
N ILE A 68 -1.74 12.60 -22.41
CA ILE A 68 -1.24 13.64 -21.50
C ILE A 68 -1.92 13.63 -20.12
N PHE A 69 -3.04 12.90 -19.96
CA PHE A 69 -3.75 12.79 -18.69
C PHE A 69 -3.33 11.55 -17.89
N ASN A 70 -2.19 10.96 -18.21
CA ASN A 70 -1.64 9.84 -17.46
C ASN A 70 -1.30 10.26 -16.02
N HIS A 71 -1.25 9.30 -15.12
CA HIS A 71 -0.93 9.56 -13.72
C HIS A 71 0.58 9.65 -13.49
N GLU A 72 0.96 10.27 -12.37
CA GLU A 72 2.33 10.20 -11.89
C GLU A 72 2.57 8.83 -11.24
N ALA A 73 3.66 8.16 -11.60
CA ALA A 73 3.93 6.77 -11.23
C ALA A 73 3.97 6.55 -9.72
N ARG A 74 4.55 7.48 -8.95
CA ARG A 74 4.72 7.34 -7.49
C ARG A 74 3.83 8.29 -6.69
N ARG A 75 2.70 8.63 -7.24
CA ARG A 75 1.72 9.51 -6.61
C ARG A 75 1.31 8.97 -5.23
N THR A 76 1.17 9.87 -4.24
CA THR A 76 0.53 9.53 -2.97
C THR A 76 -0.91 9.11 -3.21
N ARG A 77 -1.33 7.99 -2.66
CA ARG A 77 -2.67 7.46 -2.86
C ARG A 77 -3.36 7.21 -1.53
N LYS A 78 -4.63 7.57 -1.47
CA LYS A 78 -5.42 7.40 -0.26
C LYS A 78 -5.87 5.95 -0.13
N LEU A 79 -5.75 5.43 1.09
CA LEU A 79 -6.26 4.12 1.45
C LEU A 79 -7.56 4.26 2.22
N LEU A 80 -8.43 3.26 2.07
CA LEU A 80 -9.75 3.24 2.70
C LEU A 80 -9.80 2.11 3.72
N LEU A 81 -9.97 2.48 4.99
CA LEU A 81 -10.10 1.55 6.10
C LEU A 81 -11.26 2.01 7.00
N HIS A 82 -11.73 1.10 7.84
CA HIS A 82 -12.72 1.46 8.85
C HIS A 82 -12.08 2.33 9.94
N LYS A 83 -12.85 3.25 10.51
CA LYS A 83 -12.35 4.14 11.56
C LYS A 83 -11.75 3.38 12.73
N LYS A 84 -12.32 2.23 13.10
CA LYS A 84 -11.79 1.37 14.17
C LYS A 84 -10.39 0.89 13.86
N GLU A 85 -10.15 0.52 12.61
CA GLU A 85 -8.84 0.06 12.17
C GLU A 85 -7.82 1.19 12.20
N ILE A 86 -8.20 2.36 11.70
CA ILE A 86 -7.34 3.55 11.71
C ILE A 86 -6.94 3.90 13.14
N LEU A 87 -7.89 3.90 14.05
CA LEU A 87 -7.63 4.20 15.45
C LEU A 87 -6.68 3.19 16.08
N LYS A 88 -6.90 1.90 15.80
CA LYS A 88 -6.05 0.83 16.32
C LYS A 88 -4.62 0.96 15.83
N ILE A 89 -4.44 1.21 14.53
CA ILE A 89 -3.11 1.41 13.95
C ILE A 89 -2.45 2.66 14.53
N THR A 90 -3.19 3.77 14.62
CA THR A 90 -2.68 5.02 15.17
C THR A 90 -2.17 4.83 16.60
N ASN A 91 -2.93 4.12 17.43
CA ASN A 91 -2.53 3.86 18.82
C ASN A 91 -1.28 3.01 18.89
N LYS A 92 -1.14 2.01 18.02
CA LYS A 92 0.07 1.19 17.96
C LYS A 92 1.29 1.99 17.53
N LEU A 93 1.12 2.89 16.56
CA LEU A 93 2.22 3.74 16.10
C LEU A 93 2.69 4.71 17.19
N LYS A 94 1.77 5.17 18.05
CA LYS A 94 2.12 6.06 19.17
C LYS A 94 3.01 5.38 20.21
N GLU A 95 2.95 4.07 20.32
CA GLU A 95 3.82 3.31 21.23
C GLU A 95 5.29 3.38 20.80
N GLY A 96 5.55 3.69 19.53
CA GLY A 96 6.88 3.84 18.96
C GLY A 96 7.48 2.53 18.46
N GLY A 97 8.51 2.64 17.66
CA GLY A 97 9.25 1.49 17.15
C GLY A 97 8.58 0.71 16.03
N LEU A 98 7.40 1.15 15.57
CA LEU A 98 6.66 0.46 14.51
C LEU A 98 6.46 1.38 13.31
N THR A 99 6.29 0.74 12.17
CA THR A 99 5.87 1.40 10.94
C THR A 99 4.74 0.58 10.31
N VAL A 100 4.21 1.05 9.19
CA VAL A 100 3.20 0.30 8.43
C VAL A 100 3.69 0.20 6.99
N VAL A 101 3.71 -1.01 6.46
CA VAL A 101 4.18 -1.25 5.09
C VAL A 101 3.15 -2.05 4.30
N PRO A 102 3.01 -1.79 2.99
CA PRO A 102 2.19 -2.64 2.14
C PRO A 102 2.94 -3.93 1.84
N THR A 103 2.24 -5.05 1.90
CA THR A 103 2.85 -6.36 1.70
C THR A 103 2.37 -7.05 0.43
N LYS A 104 1.14 -6.79 -0.01
CA LYS A 104 0.67 -7.28 -1.30
C LYS A 104 -0.50 -6.48 -1.82
N MET A 105 -0.65 -6.50 -3.14
CA MET A 105 -1.80 -5.95 -3.83
C MET A 105 -2.53 -7.08 -4.55
N TYR A 106 -3.85 -7.06 -4.50
CA TYR A 106 -4.67 -8.11 -5.10
C TYR A 106 -6.03 -7.56 -5.51
N PHE A 107 -6.73 -8.30 -6.36
CA PHE A 107 -8.13 -8.02 -6.66
C PHE A 107 -9.03 -8.89 -5.80
N SER A 108 -10.02 -8.26 -5.20
CA SER A 108 -11.15 -8.93 -4.56
C SER A 108 -12.38 -8.57 -5.40
N GLY A 109 -12.84 -9.53 -6.20
CA GLY A 109 -13.80 -9.22 -7.26
C GLY A 109 -13.19 -8.23 -8.25
N SER A 110 -13.88 -7.13 -8.51
CA SER A 110 -13.41 -6.08 -9.43
C SER A 110 -12.61 -4.98 -8.75
N LYS A 111 -12.43 -5.04 -7.42
CA LYS A 111 -11.78 -3.98 -6.66
C LYS A 111 -10.36 -4.33 -6.29
N ALA A 112 -9.44 -3.39 -6.54
CA ALA A 112 -8.07 -3.52 -6.07
C ALA A 112 -8.01 -3.28 -4.57
N LYS A 113 -7.30 -4.15 -3.87
CA LYS A 113 -7.07 -4.07 -2.43
C LYS A 113 -5.58 -4.09 -2.14
N LEU A 114 -5.20 -3.43 -1.07
CA LEU A 114 -3.82 -3.40 -0.60
C LEU A 114 -3.77 -3.99 0.80
N GLU A 115 -2.99 -5.06 0.96
CA GLU A 115 -2.71 -5.58 2.30
C GLU A 115 -1.61 -4.74 2.92
N ILE A 116 -1.86 -4.21 4.11
CA ILE A 116 -0.88 -3.45 4.86
C ILE A 116 -0.67 -4.11 6.22
N GLU A 117 0.54 -4.00 6.75
CA GLU A 117 0.88 -4.64 8.02
C GLU A 117 1.68 -3.70 8.91
N LEU A 118 1.35 -3.74 10.20
CA LEU A 118 2.21 -3.17 11.23
C LEU A 118 3.52 -3.95 11.20
N ALA A 119 4.62 -3.25 11.27
CA ALA A 119 5.93 -3.84 11.04
C ALA A 119 6.96 -3.26 12.00
N LYS A 120 7.88 -4.12 12.46
CA LYS A 120 9.02 -3.74 13.26
C LYS A 120 10.27 -4.02 12.46
N GLY A 121 11.14 -3.02 12.31
CA GLY A 121 12.39 -3.20 11.58
C GLY A 121 13.29 -4.23 12.25
N LYS A 122 13.91 -5.08 11.44
CA LYS A 122 14.92 -6.02 11.89
C LYS A 122 16.26 -5.31 11.94
N ASN A 123 16.93 -5.36 13.10
CA ASN A 123 18.25 -4.77 13.25
C ASN A 123 19.30 -5.87 13.19
N TYR A 124 20.10 -5.83 12.14
CA TYR A 124 21.24 -6.73 11.99
C TYR A 124 22.51 -5.96 12.29
N TYR A 125 23.22 -6.38 13.32
CA TYR A 125 24.51 -5.81 13.69
C TYR A 125 25.59 -6.88 13.62
#